data_3cb928198159684c8c9bf7d347b304a4
#
_entry.id   3cb928198159684c8c9bf7d347b304a4
#
_cell.length_a   1.000
_cell.length_b   1.000
_cell.length_c   1.000
_cell.angle_alpha   90.00
_cell.angle_beta   90.00
_cell.angle_gamma   90.00
#
_symmetry.space_group_name_H-M   'P 1'
#
loop_
_entity.id
_entity.type
_entity.pdbx_description
1 polymer ?
#
loop_
_entity_poly.entity_id
_entity_poly.type
_entity_poly.pdbx_seq_one_letter_code
_entity_poly.pdbx_strand_id
1 'polypeptide(L)'
;MNAAEIKALLQAHGLTPNRALGQNFLVDEAAAAAIAEASGAAEFPVLEIGPGLGALTEELLRRSSQVVAVEIDAAMVSILKERFPSAKNLLLQHEDFLDTDLGALAPLLGTQCAVAANLPYYVTTPICMKLLTSELPIARMALMLQKEAAERFTTLPGSRQYGPLTVLAQRYYEVKTLMTLPPARYYPQPDVDSVVLTLCRRPGVPVLPALPRILAAAFSMRRKTLLNNLRSTGLSKESAEALLEQCAISPAARAEALPPEAFARLAAQWEKISI
;
A
#
# COMPACT_ATOMS: atom_id res chain seq x y z
N MET A 1 8.99 -16.93 -14.78
CA MET A 1 10.47 -17.09 -14.99
C MET A 1 11.10 -17.69 -13.76
N ASN A 2 12.02 -18.66 -13.91
CA ASN A 2 12.81 -19.20 -12.80
C ASN A 2 14.09 -18.36 -12.54
N ALA A 3 14.83 -18.67 -11.46
CA ALA A 3 16.03 -17.89 -11.07
C ALA A 3 17.15 -17.90 -12.13
N ALA A 4 17.30 -19.00 -12.89
CA ALA A 4 18.31 -19.10 -13.94
C ALA A 4 17.95 -18.20 -15.15
N GLU A 5 16.67 -18.19 -15.53
CA GLU A 5 16.15 -17.32 -16.59
C GLU A 5 16.29 -15.83 -16.22
N ILE A 6 15.98 -15.46 -14.97
CA ILE A 6 16.16 -14.09 -14.47
C ILE A 6 17.64 -13.70 -14.54
N LYS A 7 18.53 -14.57 -14.07
CA LYS A 7 19.98 -14.31 -14.13
C LYS A 7 20.47 -14.13 -15.58
N ALA A 8 20.04 -15.00 -16.48
CA ALA A 8 20.39 -14.92 -17.90
C ALA A 8 19.86 -13.61 -18.54
N LEU A 9 18.62 -13.24 -18.24
CA LEU A 9 18.01 -12.02 -18.74
C LEU A 9 18.79 -10.77 -18.28
N LEU A 10 19.09 -10.67 -16.98
CA LEU A 10 19.87 -9.58 -16.44
C LEU A 10 21.27 -9.51 -17.06
N GLN A 11 21.95 -10.66 -17.21
CA GLN A 11 23.26 -10.73 -17.84
C GLN A 11 23.23 -10.29 -19.32
N ALA A 12 22.22 -10.68 -20.08
CA ALA A 12 22.03 -10.27 -21.48
C ALA A 12 21.92 -8.74 -21.64
N HIS A 13 21.38 -8.06 -20.61
CA HIS A 13 21.29 -6.59 -20.56
C HIS A 13 22.47 -5.92 -19.82
N GLY A 14 23.49 -6.67 -19.40
CA GLY A 14 24.63 -6.12 -18.63
C GLY A 14 24.25 -5.63 -17.24
N LEU A 15 23.18 -6.19 -16.64
CA LEU A 15 22.61 -5.74 -15.39
C LEU A 15 22.88 -6.72 -14.24
N THR A 16 22.82 -6.18 -13.04
CA THR A 16 22.77 -6.93 -11.78
C THR A 16 21.62 -6.39 -10.91
N PRO A 17 21.01 -7.20 -10.03
CA PRO A 17 19.95 -6.70 -9.15
C PRO A 17 20.43 -5.50 -8.33
N ASN A 18 19.64 -4.43 -8.35
CA ASN A 18 19.96 -3.20 -7.64
C ASN A 18 19.50 -3.29 -6.18
N ARG A 19 20.44 -3.45 -5.25
CA ARG A 19 20.17 -3.54 -3.83
C ARG A 19 19.60 -2.24 -3.24
N ALA A 20 20.00 -1.08 -3.78
CA ALA A 20 19.49 0.21 -3.33
C ALA A 20 17.99 0.38 -3.64
N LEU A 21 17.50 -0.25 -4.71
CA LEU A 21 16.08 -0.31 -5.07
C LEU A 21 15.37 -1.51 -4.46
N GLY A 22 16.06 -2.32 -3.63
CA GLY A 22 15.45 -3.47 -2.97
C GLY A 22 14.96 -4.56 -3.94
N GLN A 23 15.59 -4.70 -5.10
CA GLN A 23 15.16 -5.65 -6.13
C GLN A 23 15.31 -7.10 -5.68
N ASN A 24 14.16 -7.76 -5.48
CA ASN A 24 14.02 -9.19 -5.24
C ASN A 24 12.91 -9.69 -6.18
N PHE A 25 13.30 -10.31 -7.28
CA PHE A 25 12.38 -10.75 -8.33
C PHE A 25 11.71 -12.06 -7.95
N LEU A 26 10.39 -12.12 -8.04
CA LEU A 26 9.61 -13.33 -7.78
C LEU A 26 9.89 -14.39 -8.85
N VAL A 27 10.25 -15.61 -8.42
CA VAL A 27 10.53 -16.76 -9.30
C VAL A 27 9.42 -17.83 -9.23
N ASP A 28 8.34 -17.54 -8.53
CA ASP A 28 7.20 -18.44 -8.32
C ASP A 28 6.00 -17.99 -9.18
N GLU A 29 5.78 -18.66 -10.31
CA GLU A 29 4.68 -18.37 -11.23
C GLU A 29 3.31 -18.63 -10.59
N ALA A 30 3.19 -19.67 -9.77
CA ALA A 30 1.94 -19.97 -9.08
C ALA A 30 1.58 -18.87 -8.06
N ALA A 31 2.58 -18.34 -7.36
CA ALA A 31 2.38 -17.21 -6.47
C ALA A 31 1.99 -15.94 -7.25
N ALA A 32 2.66 -15.65 -8.38
CA ALA A 32 2.28 -14.51 -9.23
C ALA A 32 0.83 -14.62 -9.73
N ALA A 33 0.43 -15.81 -10.19
CA ALA A 33 -0.94 -16.08 -10.63
C ALA A 33 -1.97 -15.88 -9.50
N ALA A 34 -1.67 -16.39 -8.29
CA ALA A 34 -2.54 -16.25 -7.14
C ALA A 34 -2.66 -14.78 -6.66
N ILE A 35 -1.57 -14.00 -6.73
CA ILE A 35 -1.58 -12.56 -6.41
C ILE A 35 -2.44 -11.80 -7.43
N ALA A 36 -2.26 -12.06 -8.72
CA ALA A 36 -3.04 -11.43 -9.78
C ALA A 36 -4.54 -11.75 -9.66
N GLU A 37 -4.90 -13.00 -9.34
CA GLU A 37 -6.29 -13.39 -9.09
C GLU A 37 -6.85 -12.69 -7.84
N ALA A 38 -6.13 -12.74 -6.74
CA ALA A 38 -6.56 -12.15 -5.47
C ALA A 38 -6.66 -10.61 -5.51
N SER A 39 -5.93 -9.95 -6.42
CA SER A 39 -6.06 -8.50 -6.64
C SER A 39 -7.41 -8.11 -7.25
N GLY A 40 -8.13 -9.04 -7.89
CA GLY A 40 -9.35 -8.76 -8.65
C GLY A 40 -9.06 -8.27 -10.07
N ALA A 41 -7.93 -8.66 -10.65
CA ALA A 41 -7.52 -8.24 -12.00
C ALA A 41 -8.51 -8.62 -13.11
N ALA A 42 -9.34 -9.66 -12.92
CA ALA A 42 -10.39 -10.02 -13.86
C ALA A 42 -11.62 -9.09 -13.79
N GLU A 43 -11.77 -8.35 -12.69
CA GLU A 43 -12.93 -7.49 -12.42
C GLU A 43 -12.62 -6.01 -12.65
N PHE A 44 -11.34 -5.61 -12.45
CA PHE A 44 -10.93 -4.21 -12.41
C PHE A 44 -9.68 -3.93 -13.26
N PRO A 45 -9.53 -2.72 -13.81
CA PRO A 45 -8.23 -2.20 -14.21
C PRO A 45 -7.26 -2.23 -13.04
N VAL A 46 -5.99 -2.51 -13.31
CA VAL A 46 -4.97 -2.72 -12.26
C VAL A 46 -3.89 -1.66 -12.31
N LEU A 47 -3.58 -1.08 -11.16
CA LEU A 47 -2.34 -0.35 -10.91
C LEU A 47 -1.30 -1.31 -10.35
N GLU A 48 -0.23 -1.55 -11.09
CA GLU A 48 0.93 -2.32 -10.63
C GLU A 48 2.06 -1.39 -10.20
N ILE A 49 2.61 -1.62 -9.01
CA ILE A 49 3.71 -0.81 -8.47
C ILE A 49 4.97 -1.65 -8.44
N GLY A 50 6.02 -1.19 -9.13
CA GLY A 50 7.29 -1.87 -9.22
C GLY A 50 7.21 -3.21 -9.93
N PRO A 51 6.81 -3.25 -11.23
CA PRO A 51 6.70 -4.48 -12.01
C PRO A 51 8.04 -5.25 -12.12
N GLY A 52 9.16 -4.57 -12.00
CA GLY A 52 10.50 -5.16 -12.11
C GLY A 52 10.70 -5.87 -13.43
N LEU A 53 10.98 -7.18 -13.38
CA LEU A 53 11.11 -8.01 -14.60
C LEU A 53 9.77 -8.50 -15.16
N GLY A 54 8.62 -8.13 -14.56
CA GLY A 54 7.29 -8.39 -15.11
C GLY A 54 6.72 -9.79 -14.81
N ALA A 55 7.14 -10.44 -13.74
CA ALA A 55 6.58 -11.74 -13.36
C ALA A 55 5.09 -11.62 -12.98
N LEU A 56 4.73 -10.59 -12.21
CA LEU A 56 3.35 -10.29 -11.85
C LEU A 56 2.61 -9.62 -13.01
N THR A 57 3.26 -8.70 -13.73
CA THR A 57 2.73 -8.02 -14.92
C THR A 57 2.15 -9.03 -15.94
N GLU A 58 2.88 -10.11 -16.22
CA GLU A 58 2.44 -11.15 -17.17
C GLU A 58 1.11 -11.77 -16.76
N GLU A 59 0.92 -12.05 -15.47
CA GLU A 59 -0.31 -12.61 -14.95
C GLU A 59 -1.47 -11.61 -14.90
N LEU A 60 -1.15 -10.33 -14.64
CA LEU A 60 -2.12 -9.25 -14.68
C LEU A 60 -2.62 -8.99 -16.09
N LEU A 61 -1.72 -8.97 -17.09
CA LEU A 61 -2.07 -8.75 -18.50
C LEU A 61 -2.99 -9.84 -19.08
N ARG A 62 -2.87 -11.06 -18.58
CA ARG A 62 -3.76 -12.17 -18.99
C ARG A 62 -5.18 -12.03 -18.47
N ARG A 63 -5.39 -11.26 -17.39
CA ARG A 63 -6.65 -11.18 -16.64
C ARG A 63 -7.33 -9.84 -16.76
N SER A 64 -6.57 -8.75 -16.71
CA SER A 64 -7.11 -7.40 -16.63
C SER A 64 -7.32 -6.78 -18.00
N SER A 65 -8.37 -5.99 -18.12
CA SER A 65 -8.63 -5.18 -19.31
C SER A 65 -7.60 -4.07 -19.51
N GLN A 66 -6.98 -3.57 -18.41
CA GLN A 66 -5.98 -2.52 -18.40
C GLN A 66 -5.02 -2.70 -17.21
N VAL A 67 -3.72 -2.62 -17.48
CA VAL A 67 -2.66 -2.56 -16.47
C VAL A 67 -1.91 -1.25 -16.63
N VAL A 68 -1.90 -0.44 -15.59
CA VAL A 68 -1.04 0.74 -15.47
C VAL A 68 0.10 0.37 -14.52
N ALA A 69 1.31 0.28 -15.05
CA ALA A 69 2.49 -0.13 -14.27
C ALA A 69 3.44 1.05 -14.09
N VAL A 70 3.82 1.33 -12.84
CA VAL A 70 4.75 2.40 -12.48
C VAL A 70 6.07 1.80 -12.00
N GLU A 71 7.17 2.11 -12.71
CA GLU A 71 8.50 1.56 -12.46
C GLU A 71 9.53 2.69 -12.38
N ILE A 72 10.36 2.67 -11.34
CA ILE A 72 11.40 3.67 -11.10
C ILE A 72 12.69 3.37 -11.87
N ASP A 73 12.97 2.11 -12.17
CA ASP A 73 14.20 1.67 -12.82
C ASP A 73 14.05 1.68 -14.36
N ALA A 74 14.76 2.60 -15.02
CA ALA A 74 14.76 2.71 -16.49
C ALA A 74 15.15 1.41 -17.20
N ALA A 75 16.07 0.62 -16.61
CA ALA A 75 16.48 -0.65 -17.18
C ALA A 75 15.35 -1.67 -17.14
N MET A 76 14.59 -1.73 -16.05
CA MET A 76 13.40 -2.58 -15.95
C MET A 76 12.33 -2.14 -16.94
N VAL A 77 12.12 -0.83 -17.10
CA VAL A 77 11.20 -0.28 -18.12
C VAL A 77 11.57 -0.75 -19.53
N SER A 78 12.88 -0.74 -19.87
CA SER A 78 13.34 -1.24 -21.18
C SER A 78 13.04 -2.72 -21.36
N ILE A 79 13.36 -3.54 -20.37
CA ILE A 79 13.09 -4.99 -20.39
C ILE A 79 11.59 -5.28 -20.50
N LEU A 80 10.74 -4.55 -19.80
CA LEU A 80 9.28 -4.72 -19.86
C LEU A 80 8.73 -4.42 -21.26
N LYS A 81 9.23 -3.36 -21.92
CA LYS A 81 8.86 -3.04 -23.30
C LYS A 81 9.26 -4.15 -24.28
N GLU A 82 10.44 -4.75 -24.08
CA GLU A 82 10.91 -5.87 -24.90
C GLU A 82 10.14 -7.17 -24.63
N ARG A 83 9.76 -7.41 -23.37
CA ARG A 83 8.98 -8.60 -22.99
C ARG A 83 7.52 -8.55 -23.44
N PHE A 84 6.93 -7.36 -23.44
CA PHE A 84 5.50 -7.17 -23.72
C PHE A 84 5.24 -6.22 -24.90
N PRO A 85 5.91 -6.40 -26.07
CA PRO A 85 5.86 -5.44 -27.17
C PRO A 85 4.47 -5.30 -27.81
N SER A 86 3.63 -6.31 -27.66
CA SER A 86 2.28 -6.36 -28.24
C SER A 86 1.15 -6.20 -27.22
N ALA A 87 1.47 -5.92 -25.96
CA ALA A 87 0.47 -5.78 -24.89
C ALA A 87 -0.26 -4.43 -25.01
N LYS A 88 -1.40 -4.42 -25.69
CA LYS A 88 -2.22 -3.21 -25.90
C LYS A 88 -2.89 -2.71 -24.62
N ASN A 89 -3.00 -3.58 -23.62
CA ASN A 89 -3.57 -3.28 -22.30
C ASN A 89 -2.50 -2.95 -21.24
N LEU A 90 -1.24 -2.70 -21.64
CA LEU A 90 -0.18 -2.23 -20.73
C LEU A 90 0.11 -0.75 -20.99
N LEU A 91 -0.02 0.05 -19.95
CA LEU A 91 0.54 1.39 -19.90
C LEU A 91 1.70 1.39 -18.89
N LEU A 92 2.91 1.59 -19.37
CA LEU A 92 4.11 1.61 -18.56
C LEU A 92 4.58 3.04 -18.33
N GLN A 93 4.67 3.46 -17.08
CA GLN A 93 5.18 4.76 -16.66
C GLN A 93 6.54 4.59 -15.98
N HIS A 94 7.52 5.38 -16.41
CA HIS A 94 8.84 5.46 -15.80
C HIS A 94 8.87 6.61 -14.80
N GLU A 95 8.65 6.33 -13.53
CA GLU A 95 8.53 7.33 -12.48
C GLU A 95 8.69 6.68 -11.09
N ASP A 96 9.10 7.48 -10.08
CA ASP A 96 8.97 7.06 -8.69
C ASP A 96 7.48 7.09 -8.29
N PHE A 97 6.97 5.96 -7.82
CA PHE A 97 5.58 5.90 -7.37
C PHE A 97 5.26 6.92 -6.28
N LEU A 98 6.22 7.29 -5.43
CA LEU A 98 6.00 8.29 -4.39
C LEU A 98 5.78 9.69 -4.97
N ASP A 99 6.31 9.99 -6.15
CA ASP A 99 6.13 11.26 -6.85
C ASP A 99 4.97 11.25 -7.84
N THR A 100 4.46 10.05 -8.21
CA THR A 100 3.36 9.89 -9.17
C THR A 100 2.10 10.63 -8.74
N ASP A 101 1.51 11.41 -9.63
CA ASP A 101 0.18 11.99 -9.42
C ASP A 101 -0.91 10.92 -9.64
N LEU A 102 -1.46 10.40 -8.54
CA LEU A 102 -2.52 9.39 -8.60
C LEU A 102 -3.83 9.93 -9.17
N GLY A 103 -4.07 11.24 -9.09
CA GLY A 103 -5.23 11.90 -9.74
C GLY A 103 -5.14 11.80 -11.26
N ALA A 104 -3.93 11.92 -11.83
CA ALA A 104 -3.70 11.76 -13.26
C ALA A 104 -3.89 10.31 -13.74
N LEU A 105 -3.75 9.31 -12.85
CA LEU A 105 -4.00 7.90 -13.16
C LEU A 105 -5.49 7.52 -13.10
N ALA A 106 -6.30 8.24 -12.34
CA ALA A 106 -7.70 7.91 -12.13
C ALA A 106 -8.51 7.70 -13.42
N PRO A 107 -8.37 8.53 -14.48
CA PRO A 107 -9.08 8.31 -15.74
C PRO A 107 -8.68 7.01 -16.45
N LEU A 108 -7.45 6.52 -16.24
CA LEU A 108 -6.92 5.29 -16.84
C LEU A 108 -7.40 4.04 -16.09
N LEU A 109 -7.74 4.21 -14.82
CA LEU A 109 -8.13 3.14 -13.90
C LEU A 109 -9.66 3.04 -13.72
N GLY A 110 -10.42 3.97 -14.30
CA GLY A 110 -11.88 3.96 -14.31
C GLY A 110 -12.53 4.28 -12.96
N THR A 111 -13.78 3.85 -12.78
CA THR A 111 -14.59 4.14 -11.59
C THR A 111 -14.29 3.24 -10.39
N GLN A 112 -13.62 2.12 -10.62
CA GLN A 112 -13.07 1.21 -9.61
C GLN A 112 -11.80 0.56 -10.16
N CYS A 113 -10.81 0.40 -9.30
CA CYS A 113 -9.55 -0.22 -9.70
C CYS A 113 -9.04 -1.20 -8.64
N ALA A 114 -8.10 -2.04 -9.07
CA ALA A 114 -7.32 -2.88 -8.19
C ALA A 114 -5.87 -2.39 -8.11
N VAL A 115 -5.15 -2.80 -7.06
CA VAL A 115 -3.71 -2.59 -6.92
C VAL A 115 -3.03 -3.94 -6.71
N ALA A 116 -1.96 -4.18 -7.45
CA ALA A 116 -1.11 -5.35 -7.27
C ALA A 116 0.35 -4.91 -7.15
N ALA A 117 1.10 -5.43 -6.19
CA ALA A 117 2.48 -5.04 -6.03
C ALA A 117 3.32 -6.08 -5.28
N ASN A 118 4.58 -6.23 -5.73
CA ASN A 118 5.68 -6.78 -4.94
C ASN A 118 6.51 -5.60 -4.45
N LEU A 119 6.20 -5.08 -3.26
CA LEU A 119 6.75 -3.80 -2.81
C LEU A 119 8.20 -3.91 -2.33
N PRO A 120 9.07 -2.96 -2.77
CA PRO A 120 10.41 -2.84 -2.22
C PRO A 120 10.36 -2.56 -0.72
N TYR A 121 11.19 -3.25 0.04
CA TYR A 121 11.11 -3.29 1.50
C TYR A 121 11.32 -1.93 2.18
N TYR A 122 12.23 -1.10 1.63
CA TYR A 122 12.61 0.19 2.21
C TYR A 122 11.55 1.30 2.06
N VAL A 123 10.62 1.16 1.10
CA VAL A 123 9.56 2.15 0.81
C VAL A 123 8.13 1.62 1.02
N THR A 124 7.97 0.43 1.56
CA THR A 124 6.66 -0.22 1.79
C THR A 124 5.68 0.71 2.51
N THR A 125 6.08 1.27 3.65
CA THR A 125 5.17 2.11 4.46
C THR A 125 4.74 3.39 3.75
N PRO A 126 5.64 4.19 3.15
CA PRO A 126 5.24 5.36 2.35
C PRO A 126 4.28 5.02 1.20
N ILE A 127 4.56 3.96 0.43
CA ILE A 127 3.69 3.53 -0.67
C ILE A 127 2.29 3.16 -0.16
N CYS A 128 2.21 2.32 0.88
CA CYS A 128 0.94 1.91 1.45
C CYS A 128 0.15 3.10 2.03
N MET A 129 0.82 4.05 2.70
CA MET A 129 0.18 5.28 3.17
C MET A 129 -0.36 6.10 2.01
N LYS A 130 0.41 6.29 0.93
CA LYS A 130 -0.03 7.02 -0.27
C LYS A 130 -1.28 6.36 -0.88
N LEU A 131 -1.31 5.03 -1.02
CA LEU A 131 -2.49 4.30 -1.51
C LEU A 131 -3.71 4.48 -0.59
N LEU A 132 -3.54 4.29 0.71
CA LEU A 132 -4.63 4.33 1.69
C LEU A 132 -5.21 5.74 1.92
N THR A 133 -4.47 6.78 1.56
CA THR A 133 -4.90 8.19 1.67
C THR A 133 -5.25 8.81 0.31
N SER A 134 -5.11 8.05 -0.78
CA SER A 134 -5.43 8.52 -2.13
C SER A 134 -6.94 8.61 -2.37
N GLU A 135 -7.31 9.41 -3.37
CA GLU A 135 -8.68 9.50 -3.88
C GLU A 135 -8.98 8.44 -4.94
N LEU A 136 -8.00 7.57 -5.26
CA LEU A 136 -8.26 6.46 -6.19
C LEU A 136 -9.37 5.55 -5.66
N PRO A 137 -10.31 5.15 -6.52
CA PRO A 137 -11.41 4.28 -6.14
C PRO A 137 -10.97 2.81 -6.03
N ILE A 138 -10.01 2.55 -5.13
CA ILE A 138 -9.39 1.24 -4.97
C ILE A 138 -10.40 0.28 -4.32
N ALA A 139 -10.86 -0.69 -5.10
CA ALA A 139 -11.78 -1.74 -4.65
C ALA A 139 -11.03 -2.89 -3.95
N ARG A 140 -9.86 -3.25 -4.48
CA ARG A 140 -9.08 -4.38 -3.98
C ARG A 140 -7.58 -4.14 -4.11
N MET A 141 -6.79 -4.65 -3.15
CA MET A 141 -5.32 -4.64 -3.25
C MET A 141 -4.79 -6.04 -2.95
N ALA A 142 -3.76 -6.47 -3.67
CA ALA A 142 -2.93 -7.63 -3.34
C ALA A 142 -1.47 -7.15 -3.22
N LEU A 143 -0.98 -7.08 -1.99
CA LEU A 143 0.32 -6.50 -1.68
C LEU A 143 1.25 -7.57 -1.09
N MET A 144 2.39 -7.76 -1.72
CA MET A 144 3.45 -8.61 -1.21
C MET A 144 4.49 -7.76 -0.47
N LEU A 145 4.68 -8.05 0.82
CA LEU A 145 5.41 -7.25 1.79
C LEU A 145 6.32 -8.13 2.62
N GLN A 146 7.37 -7.59 3.23
CA GLN A 146 8.05 -8.28 4.33
C GLN A 146 7.08 -8.59 5.47
N LYS A 147 7.29 -9.73 6.14
CA LYS A 147 6.45 -10.20 7.24
C LYS A 147 6.21 -9.13 8.30
N GLU A 148 7.26 -8.44 8.76
CA GLU A 148 7.14 -7.36 9.76
C GLU A 148 6.27 -6.19 9.27
N ALA A 149 6.39 -5.82 8.00
CA ALA A 149 5.56 -4.76 7.41
C ALA A 149 4.09 -5.20 7.28
N ALA A 150 3.84 -6.46 6.92
CA ALA A 150 2.50 -7.03 6.83
C ALA A 150 1.78 -7.06 8.20
N GLU A 151 2.51 -7.37 9.27
CA GLU A 151 1.96 -7.38 10.64
C GLU A 151 1.35 -6.05 11.05
N ARG A 152 1.85 -4.91 10.52
CA ARG A 152 1.30 -3.58 10.81
C ARG A 152 -0.13 -3.39 10.33
N PHE A 153 -0.58 -4.15 9.34
CA PHE A 153 -1.95 -4.05 8.82
C PHE A 153 -2.99 -4.72 9.73
N THR A 154 -2.58 -5.72 10.50
CA THR A 154 -3.47 -6.57 11.29
C THR A 154 -3.27 -6.45 12.79
N THR A 155 -2.28 -5.67 13.22
CA THR A 155 -1.96 -5.50 14.63
C THR A 155 -3.10 -4.83 15.41
N LEU A 156 -3.19 -5.09 16.71
CA LEU A 156 -4.22 -4.56 17.60
C LEU A 156 -3.75 -3.29 18.33
N PRO A 157 -4.68 -2.44 18.82
CA PRO A 157 -4.36 -1.35 19.72
C PRO A 157 -3.52 -1.80 20.91
N GLY A 158 -2.57 -0.94 21.34
CA GLY A 158 -1.61 -1.24 22.42
C GLY A 158 -0.32 -1.92 21.92
N SER A 159 -0.27 -2.42 20.69
CA SER A 159 0.93 -2.98 20.09
C SER A 159 1.95 -1.89 19.72
N ARG A 160 3.25 -2.23 19.77
CA ARG A 160 4.33 -1.33 19.32
C ARG A 160 4.22 -0.97 17.85
N GLN A 161 3.68 -1.85 17.03
CA GLN A 161 3.55 -1.66 15.58
C GLN A 161 2.26 -0.92 15.18
N TYR A 162 1.33 -0.72 16.12
CA TYR A 162 0.07 -0.02 15.86
C TYR A 162 0.30 1.46 15.50
N GLY A 163 -0.37 1.93 14.45
CA GLY A 163 -0.17 3.29 13.97
C GLY A 163 -1.13 3.69 12.84
N PRO A 164 -0.86 4.81 12.15
CA PRO A 164 -1.71 5.36 11.10
C PRO A 164 -2.05 4.36 10.00
N LEU A 165 -1.07 3.58 9.54
CA LEU A 165 -1.25 2.54 8.52
C LEU A 165 -2.31 1.52 8.96
N THR A 166 -2.19 1.01 10.20
CA THR A 166 -3.12 0.06 10.77
C THR A 166 -4.55 0.60 10.80
N VAL A 167 -4.69 1.84 11.31
CA VAL A 167 -6.01 2.48 11.45
C VAL A 167 -6.67 2.66 10.08
N LEU A 168 -5.95 3.18 9.08
CA LEU A 168 -6.47 3.39 7.73
C LEU A 168 -6.85 2.06 7.07
N ALA A 169 -5.95 1.06 7.13
CA ALA A 169 -6.20 -0.24 6.53
C ALA A 169 -7.44 -0.91 7.15
N GLN A 170 -7.50 -1.02 8.47
CA GLN A 170 -8.61 -1.71 9.17
C GLN A 170 -9.93 -0.93 9.08
N ARG A 171 -9.88 0.40 9.01
CA ARG A 171 -11.07 1.22 8.84
C ARG A 171 -11.72 1.01 7.48
N TYR A 172 -10.93 1.02 6.41
CA TYR A 172 -11.45 1.05 5.06
C TYR A 172 -11.47 -0.31 4.36
N TYR A 173 -10.70 -1.29 4.84
CA TYR A 173 -10.54 -2.57 4.18
C TYR A 173 -10.71 -3.75 5.15
N GLU A 174 -11.19 -4.85 4.62
CA GLU A 174 -11.00 -6.17 5.22
C GLU A 174 -9.63 -6.67 4.80
N VAL A 175 -8.74 -6.89 5.77
CA VAL A 175 -7.36 -7.33 5.54
C VAL A 175 -7.22 -8.81 5.86
N LYS A 176 -6.71 -9.60 4.91
CA LYS A 176 -6.47 -11.03 5.07
C LYS A 176 -5.08 -11.40 4.56
N THR A 177 -4.45 -12.36 5.21
CA THR A 177 -3.25 -13.02 4.69
C THR A 177 -3.66 -14.04 3.64
N LEU A 178 -3.14 -13.90 2.42
CA LEU A 178 -3.34 -14.88 1.35
C LEU A 178 -2.35 -16.03 1.48
N MET A 179 -1.05 -15.70 1.57
CA MET A 179 0.03 -16.68 1.68
C MET A 179 1.30 -16.07 2.28
N THR A 180 2.21 -16.95 2.70
CA THR A 180 3.58 -16.61 3.07
C THR A 180 4.54 -17.24 2.09
N LEU A 181 5.53 -16.49 1.63
CA LEU A 181 6.53 -16.91 0.66
C LEU A 181 7.93 -16.87 1.29
N PRO A 182 8.64 -18.01 1.34
CA PRO A 182 10.00 -18.04 1.86
C PRO A 182 11.00 -17.36 0.89
N PRO A 183 12.21 -16.99 1.36
CA PRO A 183 13.25 -16.36 0.54
C PRO A 183 13.59 -17.11 -0.75
N ALA A 184 13.51 -18.44 -0.74
CA ALA A 184 13.79 -19.28 -1.90
C ALA A 184 12.88 -19.03 -3.12
N ARG A 185 11.79 -18.27 -2.93
CA ARG A 185 10.87 -17.87 -4.02
C ARG A 185 11.29 -16.59 -4.74
N TYR A 186 12.50 -16.08 -4.44
CA TYR A 186 13.01 -14.83 -5.00
C TYR A 186 14.44 -14.97 -5.53
N TYR A 187 14.79 -14.11 -6.48
CA TYR A 187 16.16 -13.89 -6.91
C TYR A 187 16.47 -12.38 -7.00
N PRO A 188 17.49 -11.85 -6.31
CA PRO A 188 18.21 -12.52 -5.20
C PRO A 188 17.26 -12.90 -4.05
N GLN A 189 17.68 -13.83 -3.22
CA GLN A 189 16.90 -14.21 -2.04
C GLN A 189 16.97 -13.09 -0.98
N PRO A 190 15.84 -12.61 -0.44
CA PRO A 190 15.84 -11.70 0.70
C PRO A 190 16.20 -12.45 2.00
N ASP A 191 16.48 -11.69 3.07
CA ASP A 191 16.84 -12.27 4.37
C ASP A 191 15.63 -12.77 5.18
N VAL A 192 14.40 -12.39 4.81
CA VAL A 192 13.18 -12.68 5.57
C VAL A 192 12.03 -13.12 4.66
N ASP A 193 11.05 -13.80 5.27
CA ASP A 193 9.82 -14.18 4.57
C ASP A 193 9.03 -12.96 4.11
N SER A 194 8.34 -13.14 2.99
CA SER A 194 7.32 -12.21 2.50
C SER A 194 5.92 -12.75 2.78
N VAL A 195 4.99 -11.83 2.98
CA VAL A 195 3.57 -12.13 3.16
C VAL A 195 2.77 -11.40 2.10
N VAL A 196 1.86 -12.10 1.47
CA VAL A 196 0.86 -11.50 0.58
C VAL A 196 -0.39 -11.19 1.39
N LEU A 197 -0.73 -9.91 1.45
CA LEU A 197 -1.99 -9.43 2.00
C LEU A 197 -2.98 -9.12 0.90
N THR A 198 -4.23 -9.47 1.14
CA THR A 198 -5.38 -8.97 0.37
C THR A 198 -6.14 -7.94 1.21
N LEU A 199 -6.47 -6.82 0.59
CA LEU A 199 -7.28 -5.77 1.20
C LEU A 199 -8.50 -5.55 0.31
N CYS A 200 -9.69 -5.89 0.83
CA CYS A 200 -10.95 -5.68 0.13
C CYS A 200 -11.69 -4.48 0.74
N ARG A 201 -12.07 -3.51 -0.08
CA ARG A 201 -12.77 -2.31 0.38
C ARG A 201 -14.06 -2.69 1.10
N ARG A 202 -14.28 -2.13 2.29
CA ARG A 202 -15.51 -2.33 3.04
C ARG A 202 -16.65 -1.53 2.40
N PRO A 203 -17.77 -2.16 2.03
CA PRO A 203 -18.89 -1.43 1.44
C PRO A 203 -19.52 -0.48 2.46
N GLY A 204 -20.02 0.66 1.98
CA GLY A 204 -20.75 1.63 2.81
C GLY A 204 -19.92 2.37 3.86
N VAL A 205 -18.60 2.19 3.90
CA VAL A 205 -17.73 2.93 4.81
C VAL A 205 -17.34 4.26 4.18
N PRO A 206 -17.82 5.40 4.75
CA PRO A 206 -17.55 6.71 4.19
C PRO A 206 -16.06 7.07 4.32
N VAL A 207 -15.53 7.75 3.30
CA VAL A 207 -14.23 8.39 3.37
C VAL A 207 -14.33 9.59 4.30
N LEU A 208 -13.33 9.75 5.17
CA LEU A 208 -13.21 10.87 6.09
C LEU A 208 -11.95 11.66 5.71
N PRO A 209 -12.08 12.79 5.00
CA PRO A 209 -10.93 13.57 4.50
C PRO A 209 -9.98 14.04 5.61
N ALA A 210 -10.52 14.33 6.80
CA ALA A 210 -9.71 14.73 7.96
C ALA A 210 -8.93 13.58 8.61
N LEU A 211 -9.28 12.32 8.35
CA LEU A 211 -8.68 11.18 9.07
C LEU A 211 -7.16 11.08 8.90
N PRO A 212 -6.56 11.21 7.71
CA PRO A 212 -5.10 11.17 7.55
C PRO A 212 -4.39 12.25 8.37
N ARG A 213 -4.93 13.48 8.38
CA ARG A 213 -4.39 14.61 9.16
C ARG A 213 -4.45 14.35 10.64
N ILE A 214 -5.57 13.81 11.13
CA ILE A 214 -5.75 13.49 12.55
C ILE A 214 -4.80 12.38 12.98
N LEU A 215 -4.62 11.35 12.15
CA LEU A 215 -3.69 10.27 12.45
C LEU A 215 -2.25 10.76 12.47
N ALA A 216 -1.84 11.62 11.54
CA ALA A 216 -0.53 12.24 11.56
C ALA A 216 -0.29 13.03 12.85
N ALA A 217 -1.26 13.82 13.29
CA ALA A 217 -1.20 14.54 14.55
C ALA A 217 -1.17 13.58 15.76
N ALA A 218 -2.13 12.67 15.84
CA ALA A 218 -2.29 11.75 16.96
C ALA A 218 -1.05 10.89 17.24
N PHE A 219 -0.36 10.46 16.20
CA PHE A 219 0.84 9.62 16.30
C PHE A 219 2.17 10.39 16.20
N SER A 220 2.14 11.73 16.15
CA SER A 220 3.36 12.56 16.03
C SER A 220 4.33 12.36 17.17
N MET A 221 3.82 12.21 18.40
CA MET A 221 4.62 11.99 19.61
C MET A 221 4.07 10.83 20.43
N ARG A 222 4.55 9.61 20.20
CA ARG A 222 4.04 8.37 20.83
C ARG A 222 3.95 8.41 22.36
N ARG A 223 4.91 9.07 23.03
CA ARG A 223 4.96 9.15 24.50
C ARG A 223 4.03 10.20 25.11
N LYS A 224 3.38 11.02 24.29
CA LYS A 224 2.44 12.06 24.74
C LYS A 224 1.00 11.57 24.69
N THR A 225 0.14 12.24 25.48
CA THR A 225 -1.30 12.01 25.42
C THR A 225 -1.88 12.52 24.10
N LEU A 226 -3.03 11.98 23.71
CA LEU A 226 -3.72 12.42 22.50
C LEU A 226 -4.07 13.92 22.56
N LEU A 227 -4.49 14.43 23.73
CA LEU A 227 -4.72 15.85 23.94
C LEU A 227 -3.49 16.70 23.54
N ASN A 228 -2.30 16.32 24.03
CA ASN A 228 -1.07 17.05 23.69
C ASN A 228 -0.71 16.97 22.20
N ASN A 229 -0.96 15.83 21.60
CA ASN A 229 -0.72 15.63 20.17
C ASN A 229 -1.68 16.47 19.31
N LEU A 230 -2.97 16.53 19.66
CA LEU A 230 -3.95 17.36 18.92
C LEU A 230 -3.66 18.86 19.07
N ARG A 231 -3.19 19.30 20.24
CA ARG A 231 -2.77 20.70 20.43
C ARG A 231 -1.61 21.12 19.53
N SER A 232 -0.75 20.19 19.13
CA SER A 232 0.33 20.51 18.18
C SER A 232 -0.17 20.90 16.79
N THR A 233 -1.45 20.69 16.48
CA THR A 233 -2.08 21.15 15.22
C THR A 233 -2.59 22.61 15.26
N GLY A 234 -2.39 23.32 16.38
CA GLY A 234 -2.86 24.69 16.57
C GLY A 234 -4.19 24.80 17.33
N LEU A 235 -4.79 23.68 17.76
CA LEU A 235 -5.98 23.75 18.63
C LEU A 235 -5.64 24.31 20.01
N SER A 236 -6.52 25.16 20.57
CA SER A 236 -6.46 25.52 21.98
C SER A 236 -6.67 24.27 22.85
N LYS A 237 -6.28 24.37 24.14
CA LYS A 237 -6.49 23.27 25.07
C LYS A 237 -7.98 22.96 25.21
N GLU A 238 -8.80 23.98 25.35
CA GLU A 238 -10.24 23.90 25.56
C GLU A 238 -10.92 23.26 24.33
N SER A 239 -10.52 23.67 23.10
CA SER A 239 -11.05 23.08 21.88
C SER A 239 -10.66 21.61 21.73
N ALA A 240 -9.43 21.25 22.07
CA ALA A 240 -8.98 19.86 22.01
C ALA A 240 -9.67 18.98 23.08
N GLU A 241 -9.88 19.49 24.30
CA GLU A 241 -10.62 18.79 25.36
C GLU A 241 -12.09 18.58 24.96
N ALA A 242 -12.76 19.62 24.46
CA ALA A 242 -14.14 19.52 23.98
C ALA A 242 -14.29 18.53 22.83
N LEU A 243 -13.35 18.50 21.87
CA LEU A 243 -13.34 17.52 20.79
C LEU A 243 -13.22 16.09 21.31
N LEU A 244 -12.32 15.84 22.28
CA LEU A 244 -12.14 14.53 22.88
C LEU A 244 -13.36 14.07 23.67
N GLU A 245 -13.98 14.98 24.42
CA GLU A 245 -15.20 14.73 25.18
C GLU A 245 -16.36 14.34 24.25
N GLN A 246 -16.60 15.10 23.17
CA GLN A 246 -17.60 14.76 22.14
C GLN A 246 -17.40 13.39 21.52
N CYS A 247 -16.16 12.92 21.45
CA CYS A 247 -15.80 11.61 20.91
C CYS A 247 -15.79 10.49 21.99
N ALA A 248 -16.11 10.79 23.24
CA ALA A 248 -15.99 9.88 24.39
C ALA A 248 -14.57 9.28 24.51
N ILE A 249 -13.54 10.15 24.39
CA ILE A 249 -12.12 9.78 24.50
C ILE A 249 -11.51 10.50 25.69
N SER A 250 -10.86 9.77 26.57
CA SER A 250 -10.14 10.36 27.71
C SER A 250 -9.00 11.27 27.22
N PRO A 251 -8.86 12.51 27.74
CA PRO A 251 -7.72 13.37 27.43
C PRO A 251 -6.36 12.77 27.80
N ALA A 252 -6.32 11.84 28.75
CA ALA A 252 -5.11 11.10 29.14
C ALA A 252 -4.77 9.92 28.23
N ALA A 253 -5.68 9.52 27.33
CA ALA A 253 -5.44 8.41 26.42
C ALA A 253 -4.26 8.68 25.49
N ARG A 254 -3.53 7.63 25.11
CA ARG A 254 -2.54 7.67 24.04
C ARG A 254 -3.13 7.15 22.75
N ALA A 255 -2.68 7.68 21.61
CA ALA A 255 -3.17 7.25 20.31
C ALA A 255 -3.08 5.74 20.10
N GLU A 256 -1.97 5.12 20.51
CA GLU A 256 -1.74 3.69 20.35
C GLU A 256 -2.74 2.79 21.11
N ALA A 257 -3.44 3.30 22.10
CA ALA A 257 -4.43 2.54 22.88
C ALA A 257 -5.84 2.61 22.29
N LEU A 258 -6.07 3.43 21.27
CA LEU A 258 -7.40 3.68 20.73
C LEU A 258 -7.70 2.80 19.51
N PRO A 259 -8.92 2.24 19.41
CA PRO A 259 -9.35 1.49 18.23
C PRO A 259 -9.60 2.41 17.02
N PRO A 260 -9.59 1.87 15.78
CA PRO A 260 -9.80 2.65 14.56
C PRO A 260 -11.08 3.51 14.57
N GLU A 261 -12.15 3.03 15.21
CA GLU A 261 -13.45 3.72 15.31
C GLU A 261 -13.35 5.02 16.12
N ALA A 262 -12.45 5.09 17.10
CA ALA A 262 -12.22 6.31 17.88
C ALA A 262 -11.65 7.42 16.99
N PHE A 263 -10.70 7.09 16.12
CA PHE A 263 -10.15 8.05 15.14
C PHE A 263 -11.18 8.46 14.09
N ALA A 264 -12.07 7.55 13.69
CA ALA A 264 -13.16 7.89 12.77
C ALA A 264 -14.13 8.91 13.40
N ARG A 265 -14.48 8.74 14.69
CA ARG A 265 -15.29 9.75 15.41
C ARG A 265 -14.58 11.09 15.50
N LEU A 266 -13.28 11.09 15.82
CA LEU A 266 -12.47 12.31 15.84
C LEU A 266 -12.48 13.02 14.50
N ALA A 267 -12.29 12.29 13.39
CA ALA A 267 -12.29 12.86 12.06
C ALA A 267 -13.64 13.46 11.69
N ALA A 268 -14.73 12.77 11.97
CA ALA A 268 -16.08 13.27 11.69
C ALA A 268 -16.46 14.52 12.52
N GLN A 269 -15.95 14.64 13.75
CA GLN A 269 -16.18 15.85 14.55
C GLN A 269 -15.24 17.00 14.17
N TRP A 270 -14.00 16.66 13.78
CA TRP A 270 -13.06 17.64 13.28
C TRP A 270 -13.57 18.41 12.07
N GLU A 271 -14.18 17.72 11.13
CA GLU A 271 -14.77 18.34 9.94
C GLU A 271 -15.87 19.36 10.25
N LYS A 272 -16.58 19.18 11.37
CA LYS A 272 -17.61 20.14 11.83
C LYS A 272 -17.05 21.40 12.49
N ILE A 273 -15.82 21.33 13.03
CA ILE A 273 -15.17 22.45 13.73
C ILE A 273 -14.34 23.28 12.75
N SER A 274 -13.86 22.67 11.66
CA SER A 274 -12.95 23.29 10.69
C SER A 274 -13.67 24.03 9.55
N ILE A 275 -15.00 24.19 9.61
CA ILE A 275 -15.81 25.05 8.77
C ILE A 275 -16.03 26.36 9.51
#